data_22556143335e8720c8eb9d6ae3ce39e6
#
_entry.id   22556143335e8720c8eb9d6ae3ce39e6
#
_cell.length_a   1.000
_cell.length_b   1.000
_cell.length_c   1.000
_cell.angle_alpha   90.00
_cell.angle_beta   90.00
_cell.angle_gamma   90.00
#
_symmetry.space_group_name_H-M   'P 1'
#
loop_
_entity.id
_entity.type
_entity.pdbx_description
1 polymer ?
#
loop_
_entity_poly.entity_id
_entity_poly.type
_entity_poly.pdbx_seq_one_letter_code
_entity_poly.pdbx_strand_id
1 'polypeptide(L)'
;NKVADLAAEGKLDYFLESGEKKVCLYFPIDADVAVKNFCSDADVFAVGKGEKVLFIGDSITQGYGTFETGKTFVNVANRALEYELLNQGIGGYYFDKNSLIPLENFVPDKVVVAMGTNLCYWNDKEKYIAEFFEKLPSVYGNVPVLVITPLWRSDYPDAFDQIRGIGDLIVKYASQLKNATIVRGDEFIPHDEKYFYDKLHPNAFGGEIYGENLVKKIREIKF
;
A
#
# COMPACT_ATOMS: atom_id res chain seq x y z
N ASN A 1 -14.89 6.18 13.98
CA ASN A 1 -13.65 5.44 14.28
C ASN A 1 -13.42 5.44 15.78
N LYS A 2 -13.22 4.25 16.36
CA LYS A 2 -12.77 4.10 17.75
C LYS A 2 -11.33 3.58 17.69
N VAL A 3 -10.43 4.31 18.33
CA VAL A 3 -9.03 3.92 18.49
C VAL A 3 -8.88 3.37 19.90
N ALA A 4 -8.20 2.24 20.03
CA ALA A 4 -7.86 1.69 21.33
C ALA A 4 -6.34 1.50 21.40
N ASP A 5 -5.78 1.90 22.52
CA ASP A 5 -4.36 1.76 22.82
C ASP A 5 -4.18 0.65 23.86
N LEU A 6 -3.47 -0.42 23.49
CA LEU A 6 -3.18 -1.55 24.37
C LEU A 6 -1.68 -1.78 24.40
N ALA A 7 -1.08 -1.60 25.57
CA ALA A 7 0.36 -1.70 25.73
C ALA A 7 0.91 -3.15 25.69
N ALA A 8 0.08 -4.19 25.93
CA ALA A 8 0.54 -5.57 25.92
C ALA A 8 -0.62 -6.57 25.66
N GLU A 9 -1.42 -6.90 26.66
CA GLU A 9 -2.56 -7.80 26.55
C GLU A 9 -3.78 -7.14 27.17
N GLY A 10 -4.94 -7.22 26.51
CA GLY A 10 -6.14 -6.60 27.02
C GLY A 10 -7.39 -7.04 26.29
N LYS A 11 -8.53 -6.56 26.77
CA LYS A 11 -9.84 -6.77 26.18
C LYS A 11 -10.37 -5.47 25.63
N LEU A 12 -10.89 -5.52 24.40
CA LEU A 12 -11.57 -4.40 23.76
C LEU A 12 -13.05 -4.71 23.62
N ASP A 13 -13.88 -3.84 24.17
CA ASP A 13 -15.32 -3.91 23.99
C ASP A 13 -15.78 -2.71 23.14
N TYR A 14 -16.48 -3.01 22.05
CA TYR A 14 -17.07 -2.00 21.17
C TYR A 14 -18.59 -2.06 21.30
N PHE A 15 -19.19 -0.94 21.69
CA PHE A 15 -20.63 -0.77 21.71
C PHE A 15 -21.07 -0.09 20.43
N LEU A 16 -21.85 -0.80 19.63
CA LEU A 16 -22.39 -0.32 18.39
C LEU A 16 -23.89 -0.05 18.56
N GLU A 17 -24.43 0.90 17.80
CA GLU A 17 -25.88 1.11 17.74
C GLU A 17 -26.57 -0.12 17.17
N SER A 18 -27.88 -0.28 17.43
CA SER A 18 -28.68 -1.39 16.90
C SER A 18 -28.73 -1.38 15.38
N GLY A 19 -28.97 -2.57 14.78
CA GLY A 19 -29.12 -2.80 13.34
C GLY A 19 -27.89 -3.45 12.69
N GLU A 20 -28.05 -3.89 11.46
CA GLU A 20 -26.99 -4.52 10.68
C GLU A 20 -25.85 -3.54 10.39
N LYS A 21 -24.61 -4.00 10.57
CA LYS A 21 -23.41 -3.18 10.39
C LYS A 21 -22.27 -4.00 9.77
N LYS A 22 -21.54 -3.34 8.88
CA LYS A 22 -20.23 -3.83 8.41
C LYS A 22 -19.15 -3.32 9.37
N VAL A 23 -18.45 -4.22 10.04
CA VAL A 23 -17.36 -3.89 10.96
C VAL A 23 -16.04 -4.28 10.33
N CYS A 24 -15.08 -3.37 10.34
CA CYS A 24 -13.71 -3.61 9.90
C CYS A 24 -12.75 -3.28 11.05
N LEU A 25 -11.91 -4.23 11.42
CA LEU A 25 -10.87 -4.04 12.42
C LEU A 25 -9.52 -3.84 11.70
N TYR A 26 -8.86 -2.73 11.99
CA TYR A 26 -7.52 -2.44 11.52
C TYR A 26 -6.52 -2.65 12.64
N PHE A 27 -5.51 -3.47 12.40
CA PHE A 27 -4.42 -3.69 13.36
C PHE A 27 -3.30 -2.66 13.17
N PRO A 28 -2.50 -2.38 14.21
CA PRO A 28 -1.31 -1.55 14.09
C PRO A 28 -0.40 -2.07 12.96
N ILE A 29 0.28 -1.14 12.29
CA ILE A 29 1.20 -1.46 11.18
C ILE A 29 2.64 -1.67 11.64
N ASP A 30 2.92 -1.31 12.88
CA ASP A 30 4.25 -1.29 13.51
C ASP A 30 4.36 -2.23 14.74
N ALA A 31 3.38 -3.11 14.91
CA ALA A 31 3.35 -4.08 16.01
C ALA A 31 2.74 -5.41 15.57
N ASP A 32 3.29 -6.49 16.11
CA ASP A 32 2.69 -7.82 15.98
C ASP A 32 1.44 -7.92 16.85
N VAL A 33 0.33 -8.30 16.26
CA VAL A 33 -0.96 -8.40 16.93
C VAL A 33 -1.53 -9.80 16.78
N ALA A 34 -1.97 -10.37 17.88
CA ALA A 34 -2.77 -11.61 17.90
C ALA A 34 -4.14 -11.34 18.49
N VAL A 35 -5.19 -11.80 17.84
CA VAL A 35 -6.57 -11.72 18.33
C VAL A 35 -7.05 -13.11 18.72
N LYS A 36 -7.64 -13.21 19.90
CA LYS A 36 -8.28 -14.42 20.41
C LYS A 36 -9.62 -14.09 21.04
N ASN A 37 -10.49 -15.08 21.16
CA ASN A 37 -11.78 -14.96 21.84
C ASN A 37 -12.65 -13.82 21.28
N PHE A 38 -12.79 -13.77 19.94
CA PHE A 38 -13.74 -12.85 19.34
C PHE A 38 -15.18 -13.26 19.73
N CYS A 39 -15.91 -12.32 20.34
CA CYS A 39 -17.28 -12.52 20.78
C CYS A 39 -18.19 -11.40 20.27
N SER A 40 -19.45 -11.71 20.01
CA SER A 40 -20.49 -10.74 19.66
C SER A 40 -21.78 -11.15 20.38
N ASP A 41 -22.63 -10.18 20.70
CA ASP A 41 -23.99 -10.39 21.20
C ASP A 41 -25.02 -10.60 20.07
N ALA A 42 -24.58 -10.59 18.82
CA ALA A 42 -25.40 -10.82 17.64
C ALA A 42 -24.68 -11.77 16.66
N ASP A 43 -25.42 -12.28 15.66
CA ASP A 43 -24.86 -13.10 14.60
C ASP A 43 -23.80 -12.33 13.81
N VAL A 44 -22.67 -12.98 13.52
CA VAL A 44 -21.56 -12.42 12.78
C VAL A 44 -21.29 -13.26 11.55
N PHE A 45 -21.24 -12.62 10.40
CA PHE A 45 -20.97 -13.24 9.12
C PHE A 45 -19.72 -12.65 8.49
N ALA A 46 -18.90 -13.47 7.88
CA ALA A 46 -17.79 -12.97 7.08
C ALA A 46 -18.35 -12.21 5.86
N VAL A 47 -17.84 -10.99 5.66
CA VAL A 47 -18.14 -10.25 4.43
C VAL A 47 -17.45 -10.95 3.27
N GLY A 48 -18.18 -11.20 2.19
CA GLY A 48 -17.60 -11.74 0.95
C GLY A 48 -16.48 -10.84 0.47
N LYS A 49 -15.40 -11.44 0.02
CA LYS A 49 -14.24 -10.72 -0.50
C LYS A 49 -14.28 -10.68 -2.02
N GLY A 50 -13.77 -9.60 -2.57
CA GLY A 50 -13.60 -9.41 -4.01
C GLY A 50 -12.36 -10.12 -4.56
N GLU A 51 -11.78 -9.53 -5.59
CA GLU A 51 -10.52 -10.00 -6.20
C GLU A 51 -9.37 -9.99 -5.19
N LYS A 52 -8.48 -10.95 -5.31
CA LYS A 52 -7.25 -11.02 -4.50
C LYS A 52 -6.21 -10.05 -5.03
N VAL A 53 -5.89 -9.03 -4.25
CA VAL A 53 -4.93 -8.01 -4.66
C VAL A 53 -3.75 -7.98 -3.70
N LEU A 54 -2.55 -8.18 -4.28
CA LEU A 54 -1.29 -8.08 -3.57
C LEU A 54 -0.70 -6.70 -3.76
N PHE A 55 -0.44 -5.99 -2.66
CA PHE A 55 0.38 -4.78 -2.67
C PHE A 55 1.81 -5.11 -2.26
N ILE A 56 2.78 -4.74 -3.10
CA ILE A 56 4.22 -4.83 -2.84
C ILE A 56 4.75 -3.40 -2.75
N GLY A 57 5.40 -3.07 -1.65
CA GLY A 57 5.85 -1.71 -1.45
C GLY A 57 6.81 -1.48 -0.29
N ASP A 58 7.09 -0.22 -0.04
CA ASP A 58 7.96 0.26 1.03
C ASP A 58 7.19 0.74 2.26
N SER A 59 7.80 1.58 3.09
CA SER A 59 7.19 2.15 4.30
C SER A 59 5.90 2.94 4.03
N ILE A 60 5.78 3.56 2.85
CA ILE A 60 4.58 4.31 2.46
C ILE A 60 3.42 3.34 2.22
N THR A 61 3.68 2.20 1.57
CA THR A 61 2.69 1.13 1.36
C THR A 61 2.35 0.42 2.66
N GLN A 62 3.32 0.23 3.55
CA GLN A 62 3.08 -0.23 4.92
C GLN A 62 2.13 0.71 5.67
N GLY A 63 2.27 2.02 5.47
CA GLY A 63 1.46 3.08 6.08
C GLY A 63 2.17 3.84 7.19
N TYR A 64 3.51 3.77 7.25
CA TYR A 64 4.30 4.51 8.23
C TYR A 64 4.03 6.03 8.12
N GLY A 65 4.03 6.72 9.27
CA GLY A 65 3.74 8.15 9.37
C GLY A 65 2.25 8.49 9.49
N THR A 66 1.34 7.56 9.13
CA THR A 66 -0.10 7.81 9.21
C THR A 66 -0.64 7.78 10.63
N PHE A 67 -0.10 6.92 11.52
CA PHE A 67 -0.51 6.68 12.91
C PHE A 67 -1.98 6.29 13.13
N GLU A 68 -2.79 6.32 12.10
CA GLU A 68 -4.18 5.86 12.06
C GLU A 68 -4.30 4.80 10.98
N THR A 69 -4.20 3.52 11.33
CA THR A 69 -4.13 2.41 10.34
C THR A 69 -5.27 2.44 9.33
N GLY A 70 -6.48 2.83 9.75
CA GLY A 70 -7.62 2.99 8.84
C GLY A 70 -7.47 4.10 7.81
N LYS A 71 -6.47 4.98 7.92
CA LYS A 71 -6.19 6.10 7.01
C LYS A 71 -4.96 5.89 6.13
N THR A 72 -4.29 4.74 6.22
CA THR A 72 -3.27 4.39 5.23
C THR A 72 -3.90 4.33 3.85
N PHE A 73 -3.19 4.76 2.82
CA PHE A 73 -3.78 4.83 1.47
C PHE A 73 -4.31 3.47 0.99
N VAL A 74 -3.62 2.39 1.36
CA VAL A 74 -4.04 1.02 1.03
C VAL A 74 -5.39 0.69 1.67
N ASN A 75 -5.57 1.02 2.95
CA ASN A 75 -6.81 0.75 3.67
C ASN A 75 -7.95 1.68 3.25
N VAL A 76 -7.66 2.95 2.93
CA VAL A 76 -8.63 3.88 2.36
C VAL A 76 -9.12 3.36 1.01
N ALA A 77 -8.21 2.98 0.13
CA ALA A 77 -8.56 2.41 -1.17
C ALA A 77 -9.35 1.10 -1.02
N ASN A 78 -8.93 0.21 -0.13
CA ASN A 78 -9.59 -1.07 0.04
C ASN A 78 -11.01 -0.98 0.59
N ARG A 79 -11.32 0.02 1.43
CA ARG A 79 -12.73 0.26 1.85
C ARG A 79 -13.68 0.53 0.69
N ALA A 80 -13.20 1.13 -0.38
CA ALA A 80 -13.99 1.49 -1.56
C ALA A 80 -13.97 0.43 -2.67
N LEU A 81 -12.95 -0.43 -2.69
CA LEU A 81 -12.72 -1.43 -3.73
C LEU A 81 -13.05 -2.86 -3.27
N GLU A 82 -13.10 -3.08 -1.96
CA GLU A 82 -13.51 -4.35 -1.32
C GLU A 82 -12.69 -5.58 -1.76
N TYR A 83 -11.40 -5.40 -2.02
CA TYR A 83 -10.50 -6.49 -2.36
C TYR A 83 -10.25 -7.47 -1.19
N GLU A 84 -9.97 -8.72 -1.51
CA GLU A 84 -9.21 -9.58 -0.61
C GLU A 84 -7.75 -9.16 -0.67
N LEU A 85 -7.39 -8.25 0.24
CA LEU A 85 -6.12 -7.54 0.22
C LEU A 85 -5.03 -8.26 1.01
N LEU A 86 -3.85 -8.41 0.41
CA LEU A 86 -2.60 -8.67 1.12
C LEU A 86 -1.65 -7.49 0.92
N ASN A 87 -1.29 -6.81 2.01
CA ASN A 87 -0.34 -5.71 1.99
C ASN A 87 1.05 -6.20 2.45
N GLN A 88 2.02 -6.20 1.53
CA GLN A 88 3.44 -6.48 1.76
C GLN A 88 4.28 -5.20 1.68
N GLY A 89 3.79 -4.10 2.21
CA GLY A 89 4.59 -2.90 2.45
C GLY A 89 5.55 -3.11 3.62
N ILE A 90 6.84 -2.84 3.41
CA ILE A 90 7.90 -3.03 4.40
C ILE A 90 8.78 -1.79 4.48
N GLY A 91 8.98 -1.27 5.68
CA GLY A 91 9.84 -0.10 5.93
C GLY A 91 11.25 -0.28 5.37
N GLY A 92 11.75 0.74 4.66
CA GLY A 92 13.10 0.70 4.06
C GLY A 92 13.21 -0.16 2.80
N TYR A 93 12.13 -0.77 2.34
CA TYR A 93 12.15 -1.73 1.25
C TYR A 93 12.43 -1.08 -0.12
N TYR A 94 12.96 -1.86 -1.04
CA TYR A 94 13.33 -1.45 -2.38
C TYR A 94 13.10 -2.57 -3.40
N PHE A 95 13.41 -2.36 -4.68
CA PHE A 95 13.25 -3.33 -5.75
C PHE A 95 14.24 -4.51 -5.63
N ASP A 96 14.06 -5.37 -4.61
CA ASP A 96 14.83 -6.60 -4.49
C ASP A 96 14.10 -7.77 -5.17
N LYS A 97 14.67 -8.26 -6.27
CA LYS A 97 14.13 -9.40 -7.00
C LYS A 97 14.01 -10.67 -6.14
N ASN A 98 14.82 -10.82 -5.09
CA ASN A 98 14.82 -12.03 -4.26
C ASN A 98 13.61 -12.09 -3.34
N SER A 99 12.93 -10.99 -3.11
CA SER A 99 11.68 -10.95 -2.34
C SER A 99 10.47 -11.41 -3.15
N LEU A 100 10.58 -11.44 -4.47
CA LEU A 100 9.53 -11.98 -5.32
C LEU A 100 9.52 -13.50 -5.19
N ILE A 101 8.66 -13.98 -4.30
CA ILE A 101 8.45 -15.41 -4.05
C ILE A 101 6.95 -15.74 -4.14
N PRO A 102 6.58 -16.93 -4.61
CA PRO A 102 5.19 -17.37 -4.57
C PRO A 102 4.67 -17.44 -3.14
N LEU A 103 3.43 -17.04 -2.93
CA LEU A 103 2.77 -17.11 -1.63
C LEU A 103 1.97 -18.41 -1.53
N GLU A 104 2.20 -19.21 -0.48
CA GLU A 104 1.59 -20.54 -0.35
C GLU A 104 0.05 -20.51 -0.35
N ASN A 105 -0.55 -19.53 0.33
CA ASN A 105 -2.00 -19.47 0.56
C ASN A 105 -2.69 -18.28 -0.08
N PHE A 106 -1.98 -17.54 -0.93
CA PHE A 106 -2.50 -16.34 -1.57
C PHE A 106 -2.00 -16.23 -3.01
N VAL A 107 -2.84 -16.64 -3.94
CA VAL A 107 -2.57 -16.43 -5.38
C VAL A 107 -3.30 -15.15 -5.78
N PRO A 108 -2.59 -14.06 -6.10
CA PRO A 108 -3.22 -12.80 -6.43
C PRO A 108 -3.86 -12.83 -7.82
N ASP A 109 -5.04 -12.22 -7.94
CA ASP A 109 -5.67 -11.92 -9.21
C ASP A 109 -5.04 -10.66 -9.86
N LYS A 110 -4.48 -9.77 -9.02
CA LYS A 110 -3.84 -8.51 -9.41
C LYS A 110 -2.67 -8.19 -8.47
N VAL A 111 -1.67 -7.50 -8.99
CA VAL A 111 -0.52 -7.01 -8.21
C VAL A 111 -0.42 -5.50 -8.32
N VAL A 112 -0.21 -4.81 -7.21
CA VAL A 112 0.12 -3.39 -7.16
C VAL A 112 1.54 -3.24 -6.64
N VAL A 113 2.40 -2.58 -7.40
CA VAL A 113 3.77 -2.25 -7.00
C VAL A 113 3.84 -0.74 -6.72
N ALA A 114 4.06 -0.38 -5.46
CA ALA A 114 4.11 1.02 -5.01
C ALA A 114 5.33 1.23 -4.10
N MET A 115 6.49 1.47 -4.70
CA MET A 115 7.75 1.67 -3.99
C MET A 115 8.77 2.41 -4.84
N GLY A 116 9.95 2.69 -4.25
CA GLY A 116 11.09 3.25 -4.96
C GLY A 116 11.71 4.44 -4.25
N THR A 117 11.02 5.02 -3.28
CA THR A 117 11.50 6.21 -2.56
C THR A 117 12.85 5.97 -1.87
N ASN A 118 13.14 4.74 -1.45
CA ASN A 118 14.39 4.38 -0.77
C ASN A 118 15.61 4.29 -1.71
N LEU A 119 15.41 4.32 -3.02
CA LEU A 119 16.50 4.30 -4.00
C LEU A 119 17.08 5.69 -4.33
N CYS A 120 16.62 6.75 -3.70
CA CYS A 120 16.93 8.14 -4.03
C CYS A 120 18.42 8.39 -4.30
N TYR A 121 19.28 7.91 -3.42
CA TYR A 121 20.73 8.20 -3.50
C TYR A 121 21.57 6.95 -3.81
N TRP A 122 20.94 5.88 -4.30
CA TRP A 122 21.65 4.64 -4.65
C TRP A 122 22.24 4.73 -6.07
N ASN A 123 23.50 4.36 -6.22
CA ASN A 123 24.16 4.34 -7.52
C ASN A 123 23.60 3.25 -8.45
N ASP A 124 23.28 2.07 -7.90
CA ASP A 124 22.84 0.90 -8.66
C ASP A 124 21.31 0.79 -8.80
N LYS A 125 20.57 1.89 -8.55
CA LYS A 125 19.09 1.90 -8.54
C LYS A 125 18.48 1.34 -9.82
N GLU A 126 19.05 1.64 -10.98
CA GLU A 126 18.59 1.14 -12.27
C GLU A 126 18.65 -0.38 -12.36
N LYS A 127 19.74 -0.99 -11.90
CA LYS A 127 19.91 -2.44 -11.85
C LYS A 127 18.82 -3.11 -11.02
N TYR A 128 18.56 -2.63 -9.82
CA TYR A 128 17.53 -3.20 -8.95
C TYR A 128 16.14 -3.12 -9.57
N ILE A 129 15.79 -1.98 -10.15
CA ILE A 129 14.51 -1.80 -10.83
C ILE A 129 14.37 -2.75 -12.02
N ALA A 130 15.41 -2.84 -12.87
CA ALA A 130 15.43 -3.72 -14.04
C ALA A 130 15.23 -5.19 -13.65
N GLU A 131 16.07 -5.69 -12.73
CA GLU A 131 16.04 -7.08 -12.28
C GLU A 131 14.72 -7.48 -11.61
N PHE A 132 14.08 -6.54 -10.89
CA PHE A 132 12.78 -6.76 -10.26
C PHE A 132 11.67 -6.96 -11.30
N PHE A 133 11.55 -6.05 -12.28
CA PHE A 133 10.53 -6.17 -13.31
C PHE A 133 10.78 -7.33 -14.27
N GLU A 134 12.03 -7.70 -14.53
CA GLU A 134 12.39 -8.92 -15.27
C GLU A 134 11.91 -10.18 -14.53
N LYS A 135 12.07 -10.23 -13.21
CA LYS A 135 11.69 -11.37 -12.38
C LYS A 135 10.18 -11.51 -12.19
N LEU A 136 9.46 -10.40 -12.07
CA LEU A 136 8.04 -10.35 -11.65
C LEU A 136 7.13 -11.33 -12.41
N PRO A 137 7.18 -11.45 -13.76
CA PRO A 137 6.34 -12.37 -14.50
C PRO A 137 6.62 -13.85 -14.21
N SER A 138 7.84 -14.20 -13.81
CA SER A 138 8.19 -15.57 -13.45
C SER A 138 7.55 -16.05 -12.15
N VAL A 139 7.10 -15.10 -11.31
CA VAL A 139 6.46 -15.39 -10.00
C VAL A 139 4.95 -15.27 -10.09
N TYR A 140 4.45 -14.21 -10.70
CA TYR A 140 3.01 -13.91 -10.74
C TYR A 140 2.35 -14.15 -12.10
N GLY A 141 3.10 -14.58 -13.10
CA GLY A 141 2.55 -14.86 -14.43
C GLY A 141 2.07 -13.61 -15.16
N ASN A 142 0.90 -13.72 -15.77
CA ASN A 142 0.29 -12.64 -16.57
C ASN A 142 -0.84 -11.89 -15.84
N VAL A 143 -0.89 -11.93 -14.50
CA VAL A 143 -1.88 -11.14 -13.77
C VAL A 143 -1.70 -9.65 -14.04
N PRO A 144 -2.77 -8.84 -14.08
CA PRO A 144 -2.64 -7.39 -14.22
C PRO A 144 -1.76 -6.79 -13.13
N VAL A 145 -0.85 -5.89 -13.52
CA VAL A 145 0.07 -5.21 -12.60
C VAL A 145 -0.17 -3.71 -12.69
N LEU A 146 -0.53 -3.09 -11.56
CA LEU A 146 -0.53 -1.64 -11.42
C LEU A 146 0.80 -1.20 -10.79
N VAL A 147 1.54 -0.35 -11.51
CA VAL A 147 2.80 0.20 -11.02
C VAL A 147 2.60 1.67 -10.69
N ILE A 148 2.84 2.03 -9.44
CA ILE A 148 2.73 3.40 -8.95
C ILE A 148 4.15 3.90 -8.72
N THR A 149 4.55 4.97 -9.42
CA THR A 149 5.86 5.60 -9.19
C THR A 149 5.89 6.27 -7.82
N PRO A 150 7.08 6.57 -7.25
CA PRO A 150 7.15 7.17 -5.91
C PRO A 150 6.39 8.50 -5.79
N LEU A 151 5.95 8.80 -4.57
CA LEU A 151 5.33 10.07 -4.20
C LEU A 151 6.34 11.23 -4.24
N TRP A 152 5.80 12.47 -4.26
CA TRP A 152 6.58 13.66 -3.93
C TRP A 152 7.15 13.58 -2.51
N ARG A 153 8.36 14.15 -2.32
CA ARG A 153 9.02 14.31 -1.02
C ARG A 153 9.89 15.57 -1.00
N SER A 154 10.14 16.12 0.18
CA SER A 154 10.91 17.38 0.36
C SER A 154 11.90 17.32 1.52
N ASP A 155 12.22 16.14 2.01
CA ASP A 155 13.16 15.95 3.13
C ASP A 155 14.62 16.28 2.79
N TYR A 156 14.96 16.41 1.48
CA TYR A 156 16.23 16.91 0.99
C TYR A 156 16.01 17.93 -0.15
N PRO A 157 16.92 18.86 -0.39
CA PRO A 157 16.74 19.92 -1.39
C PRO A 157 16.50 19.44 -2.83
N ASP A 158 17.10 18.31 -3.23
CA ASP A 158 16.98 17.72 -4.57
C ASP A 158 16.09 16.46 -4.58
N ALA A 159 15.40 16.17 -3.48
CA ALA A 159 14.67 14.92 -3.32
C ALA A 159 13.63 14.69 -4.43
N PHE A 160 12.92 15.74 -4.83
CA PHE A 160 11.90 15.60 -5.88
C PHE A 160 12.50 15.29 -7.26
N ASP A 161 13.63 15.87 -7.61
CA ASP A 161 14.31 15.56 -8.88
C ASP A 161 14.83 14.11 -8.89
N GLN A 162 15.37 13.65 -7.76
CA GLN A 162 15.78 12.24 -7.60
C GLN A 162 14.59 11.29 -7.75
N ILE A 163 13.46 11.60 -7.14
CA ILE A 163 12.22 10.79 -7.24
C ILE A 163 11.69 10.74 -8.67
N ARG A 164 11.71 11.86 -9.39
CA ARG A 164 11.30 11.88 -10.79
C ARG A 164 12.19 10.99 -11.65
N GLY A 165 13.50 11.06 -11.47
CA GLY A 165 14.46 10.19 -12.16
C GLY A 165 14.22 8.69 -11.86
N ILE A 166 13.90 8.34 -10.61
CA ILE A 166 13.52 6.98 -10.24
C ILE A 166 12.19 6.60 -10.91
N GLY A 167 11.20 7.49 -10.91
CA GLY A 167 9.93 7.29 -11.59
C GLY A 167 10.12 6.99 -13.08
N ASP A 168 11.01 7.71 -13.76
CA ASP A 168 11.32 7.50 -15.17
C ASP A 168 11.99 6.13 -15.43
N LEU A 169 12.87 5.69 -14.52
CA LEU A 169 13.44 4.34 -14.58
C LEU A 169 12.37 3.27 -14.37
N ILE A 170 11.47 3.46 -13.40
CA ILE A 170 10.34 2.55 -13.17
C ILE A 170 9.47 2.45 -14.43
N VAL A 171 9.11 3.58 -15.04
CA VAL A 171 8.35 3.61 -16.30
C VAL A 171 9.09 2.84 -17.39
N LYS A 172 10.40 3.07 -17.55
CA LYS A 172 11.22 2.40 -18.56
C LYS A 172 11.14 0.87 -18.46
N TYR A 173 11.28 0.32 -17.27
CA TYR A 173 11.33 -1.12 -17.08
C TYR A 173 9.95 -1.77 -16.94
N ALA A 174 9.02 -1.13 -16.24
CA ALA A 174 7.65 -1.62 -16.11
C ALA A 174 6.90 -1.65 -17.45
N SER A 175 7.18 -0.72 -18.37
CA SER A 175 6.58 -0.68 -19.72
C SER A 175 6.95 -1.88 -20.59
N GLN A 176 7.93 -2.67 -20.22
CA GLN A 176 8.29 -3.91 -20.90
C GLN A 176 7.31 -5.05 -20.59
N LEU A 177 6.55 -4.93 -19.52
CA LEU A 177 5.50 -5.88 -19.14
C LEU A 177 4.21 -5.59 -19.93
N LYS A 178 3.70 -6.58 -20.65
CA LYS A 178 2.48 -6.42 -21.45
C LYS A 178 1.20 -6.20 -20.63
N ASN A 179 1.24 -6.62 -19.38
CA ASN A 179 0.12 -6.60 -18.42
C ASN A 179 0.27 -5.50 -17.36
N ALA A 180 1.23 -4.58 -17.51
CA ALA A 180 1.41 -3.48 -16.58
C ALA A 180 0.69 -2.21 -17.03
N THR A 181 0.02 -1.57 -16.07
CA THR A 181 -0.47 -0.19 -16.16
C THR A 181 0.34 0.66 -15.20
N ILE A 182 0.87 1.79 -15.67
CA ILE A 182 1.75 2.65 -14.89
C ILE A 182 1.07 3.97 -14.61
N VAL A 183 1.10 4.41 -13.35
CA VAL A 183 0.53 5.69 -12.92
C VAL A 183 1.57 6.50 -12.13
N ARG A 184 1.48 7.81 -12.22
CA ARG A 184 2.39 8.73 -11.52
C ARG A 184 1.96 8.88 -10.06
N GLY A 185 2.82 8.44 -9.14
CA GLY A 185 2.55 8.54 -7.70
C GLY A 185 2.60 9.97 -7.17
N ASP A 186 3.45 10.80 -7.75
CA ASP A 186 3.59 12.22 -7.39
C ASP A 186 2.34 13.08 -7.68
N GLU A 187 1.36 12.53 -8.42
CA GLU A 187 0.08 13.18 -8.67
C GLU A 187 -1.00 12.87 -7.61
N PHE A 188 -0.78 11.89 -6.72
CA PHE A 188 -1.81 11.45 -5.78
C PHE A 188 -1.97 12.32 -4.53
N ILE A 189 -0.92 13.04 -4.12
CA ILE A 189 -0.95 13.95 -2.97
C ILE A 189 -0.44 15.31 -3.44
N PRO A 190 -1.07 16.45 -3.04
CA PRO A 190 -0.52 17.76 -3.33
C PRO A 190 0.90 17.90 -2.77
N HIS A 191 1.78 18.60 -3.50
CA HIS A 191 3.17 18.86 -3.10
C HIS A 191 3.22 19.93 -1.99
N ASP A 192 2.78 19.56 -0.79
CA ASP A 192 2.71 20.44 0.38
C ASP A 192 3.02 19.60 1.64
N GLU A 193 4.03 20.02 2.40
CA GLU A 193 4.52 19.30 3.59
C GLU A 193 3.45 19.04 4.65
N LYS A 194 2.36 19.80 4.68
CA LYS A 194 1.25 19.58 5.62
C LYS A 194 0.57 18.22 5.49
N TYR A 195 0.73 17.53 4.34
CA TYR A 195 0.20 16.18 4.09
C TYR A 195 1.17 15.07 4.48
N PHE A 196 2.36 15.42 4.97
CA PHE A 196 3.42 14.48 5.30
C PHE A 196 3.82 14.61 6.77
N TYR A 197 4.18 13.49 7.39
CA TYR A 197 4.63 13.44 8.78
C TYR A 197 6.05 13.99 8.94
N ASP A 198 6.95 13.57 8.08
CA ASP A 198 8.38 13.84 8.12
C ASP A 198 8.92 14.28 6.75
N LYS A 199 8.08 14.94 5.93
CA LYS A 199 8.35 15.40 4.56
C LYS A 199 8.55 14.26 3.54
N LEU A 200 8.37 13.01 3.94
CA LEU A 200 8.50 11.80 3.12
C LEU A 200 7.25 10.92 3.23
N HIS A 201 6.84 10.58 4.44
CA HIS A 201 5.74 9.67 4.70
C HIS A 201 4.42 10.43 4.84
N PRO A 202 3.37 10.04 4.12
CA PRO A 202 2.06 10.66 4.28
C PRO A 202 1.56 10.56 5.72
N ASN A 203 1.06 11.66 6.27
CA ASN A 203 0.29 11.64 7.51
C ASN A 203 -1.15 11.14 7.25
N ALA A 204 -2.01 11.17 8.26
CA ALA A 204 -3.40 10.70 8.13
C ALA A 204 -4.17 11.41 7.00
N PHE A 205 -3.99 12.72 6.81
CA PHE A 205 -4.64 13.46 5.73
C PHE A 205 -4.05 13.10 4.36
N GLY A 206 -2.72 12.99 4.27
CA GLY A 206 -2.04 12.57 3.05
C GLY A 206 -2.45 11.17 2.63
N GLY A 207 -2.57 10.24 3.58
CA GLY A 207 -3.01 8.87 3.33
C GLY A 207 -4.45 8.78 2.83
N GLU A 208 -5.37 9.58 3.40
CA GLU A 208 -6.75 9.67 2.92
C GLU A 208 -6.82 10.19 1.48
N ILE A 209 -6.15 11.32 1.19
CA ILE A 209 -6.12 11.91 -0.16
C ILE A 209 -5.51 10.94 -1.17
N TYR A 210 -4.40 10.31 -0.82
CA TYR A 210 -3.77 9.30 -1.68
C TYR A 210 -4.72 8.14 -2.00
N GLY A 211 -5.32 7.55 -0.97
CA GLY A 211 -6.24 6.42 -1.13
C GLY A 211 -7.46 6.78 -1.99
N GLU A 212 -8.07 7.94 -1.77
CA GLU A 212 -9.21 8.40 -2.57
C GLU A 212 -8.84 8.65 -4.04
N ASN A 213 -7.68 9.26 -4.30
CA ASN A 213 -7.21 9.50 -5.66
C ASN A 213 -6.79 8.20 -6.35
N LEU A 214 -6.22 7.24 -5.61
CA LEU A 214 -5.94 5.90 -6.12
C LEU A 214 -7.23 5.18 -6.54
N VAL A 215 -8.30 5.25 -5.73
CA VAL A 215 -9.61 4.68 -6.09
C VAL A 215 -10.14 5.28 -7.39
N LYS A 216 -10.09 6.61 -7.52
CA LYS A 216 -10.51 7.31 -8.75
C LYS A 216 -9.72 6.80 -9.95
N LYS A 217 -8.39 6.71 -9.80
CA LYS A 217 -7.50 6.24 -10.87
C LYS A 217 -7.76 4.79 -11.25
N ILE A 218 -7.89 3.89 -10.29
CA ILE A 218 -8.19 2.46 -10.53
C ILE A 218 -9.51 2.31 -11.30
N ARG A 219 -10.55 3.07 -10.94
CA ARG A 219 -11.83 3.05 -11.66
C ARG A 219 -11.72 3.61 -13.07
N GLU A 220 -10.95 4.69 -13.27
CA GLU A 220 -10.71 5.32 -14.58
C GLU A 220 -10.01 4.34 -15.53
N ILE A 221 -8.95 3.68 -15.09
CA ILE A 221 -8.15 2.75 -15.91
C ILE A 221 -8.76 1.34 -15.96
N LYS A 222 -9.80 1.08 -15.20
CA LYS A 222 -10.47 -0.24 -15.09
C LYS A 222 -9.53 -1.37 -14.67
N PHE A 223 -8.63 -1.04 -13.73
CA PHE A 223 -7.72 -2.02 -13.14
C PHE A 223 -8.43 -2.91 -12.15
#